data_011e59cc7e1de2c2c3874e711ecf3ecb
#
_entry.id   011e59cc7e1de2c2c3874e711ecf3ecb
#
_cell.length_a   1.000
_cell.length_b   1.000
_cell.length_c   1.000
_cell.angle_alpha   90.00
_cell.angle_beta   90.00
_cell.angle_gamma   90.00
#
_symmetry.space_group_name_H-M   'P 1'
#
loop_
_entity.id
_entity.type
_entity.pdbx_description
1 polymer ?
#
loop_
_entity_poly.entity_id
_entity_poly.type
_entity_poly.pdbx_seq_one_letter_code
_entity_poly.pdbx_strand_id
1 'polypeptide(L)'
;MIDNVDNYIDNYGKRSPWIEIYNSSAGTIDLAGCFLTDDPQDLKKYMIPKGDVLTAIKPRQSVVFFADEMPLRGTFHLNFKLAPDTTHYLALISSDGNTIIDEVEMPASLPANHSYARIDDGVRTAGATEAWHITQHTTPGSNNVVKDKNEKIDRLQEADPNGFVMTITAMLVVFSGLLILFLAYKLVGIVAMRLEGRKENLHSRLHKESTESASTTEDPLVAVAISLALTTELEMGGGEAPGRLTIRPRTLPYTPWSDKSQMMRPTVACRQLKK
;
A
#
# COMPACT_ATOMS: atom_id res chain seq x y z
N MET A 1 -2.06 10.77 -30.56
CA MET A 1 -1.83 9.46 -31.23
C MET A 1 -2.72 9.37 -32.44
N ILE A 2 -2.14 9.07 -33.60
CA ILE A 2 -2.91 9.00 -34.87
C ILE A 2 -3.27 7.54 -35.19
N ASP A 3 -2.31 6.64 -35.10
CA ASP A 3 -2.54 5.21 -35.37
C ASP A 3 -2.56 4.40 -34.08
N ASN A 4 -3.76 4.10 -33.60
CA ASN A 4 -4.03 3.37 -32.37
C ASN A 4 -4.44 1.94 -32.68
N VAL A 5 -3.49 1.03 -32.75
CA VAL A 5 -3.73 -0.38 -33.08
C VAL A 5 -3.96 -1.19 -31.79
N ASP A 6 -3.15 -0.99 -30.77
CA ASP A 6 -3.17 -1.82 -29.55
C ASP A 6 -2.94 -1.02 -28.25
N ASN A 7 -3.41 0.23 -28.24
CA ASN A 7 -3.22 1.11 -27.09
C ASN A 7 -4.55 1.43 -26.38
N TYR A 8 -4.91 2.67 -26.27
CA TYR A 8 -6.03 3.19 -25.50
C TYR A 8 -7.39 2.87 -26.16
N ILE A 9 -8.34 2.42 -25.36
CA ILE A 9 -9.67 2.01 -25.80
C ILE A 9 -10.69 3.06 -25.36
N ASP A 10 -11.60 3.45 -26.24
CA ASP A 10 -12.69 4.36 -25.94
C ASP A 10 -13.81 3.69 -25.11
N ASN A 11 -14.80 4.46 -24.68
CA ASN A 11 -15.94 3.98 -23.90
C ASN A 11 -16.82 2.96 -24.65
N TYR A 12 -16.64 2.80 -25.96
CA TYR A 12 -17.34 1.85 -26.83
C TYR A 12 -16.50 0.62 -27.17
N GLY A 13 -15.33 0.47 -26.55
CA GLY A 13 -14.42 -0.66 -26.78
C GLY A 13 -13.66 -0.58 -28.10
N LYS A 14 -13.55 0.61 -28.73
CA LYS A 14 -12.83 0.81 -29.99
C LYS A 14 -11.50 1.52 -29.74
N ARG A 15 -10.55 1.22 -30.59
CA ARG A 15 -9.24 1.87 -30.64
C ARG A 15 -9.28 2.95 -31.74
N SER A 16 -9.55 4.17 -31.31
CA SER A 16 -9.64 5.33 -32.18
C SER A 16 -8.40 6.21 -31.99
N PRO A 17 -8.00 7.02 -32.98
CA PRO A 17 -7.04 8.08 -32.78
C PRO A 17 -7.50 8.99 -31.64
N TRP A 18 -6.56 9.51 -30.87
CA TRP A 18 -6.90 10.35 -29.73
C TRP A 18 -5.98 11.55 -29.55
N ILE A 19 -6.54 12.58 -28.93
CA ILE A 19 -5.89 13.85 -28.62
C ILE A 19 -6.03 14.05 -27.11
N GLU A 20 -4.96 14.41 -26.45
CA GLU A 20 -4.96 14.73 -25.03
C GLU A 20 -4.72 16.21 -24.81
N ILE A 21 -5.57 16.85 -24.02
CA ILE A 21 -5.44 18.25 -23.61
C ILE A 21 -5.12 18.29 -22.14
N TYR A 22 -4.00 18.92 -21.79
CA TYR A 22 -3.51 19.04 -20.43
C TYR A 22 -3.72 20.46 -19.89
N ASN A 23 -4.26 20.60 -18.69
CA ASN A 23 -4.37 21.87 -17.99
C ASN A 23 -3.10 22.19 -17.22
N SER A 24 -2.25 23.04 -17.77
CA SER A 24 -1.00 23.51 -17.13
C SER A 24 -1.22 24.62 -16.09
N SER A 25 -2.43 25.16 -15.97
CA SER A 25 -2.72 26.27 -15.07
C SER A 25 -2.90 25.81 -13.60
N ALA A 26 -2.89 26.78 -12.69
CA ALA A 26 -3.20 26.55 -11.28
C ALA A 26 -4.70 26.49 -10.95
N GLY A 27 -5.56 26.84 -11.91
CA GLY A 27 -7.02 26.85 -11.77
C GLY A 27 -7.71 25.82 -12.65
N THR A 28 -8.97 25.53 -12.37
CA THR A 28 -9.81 24.70 -13.25
C THR A 28 -10.14 25.51 -14.51
N ILE A 29 -9.96 24.90 -15.68
CA ILE A 29 -10.27 25.48 -16.99
C ILE A 29 -11.45 24.70 -17.58
N ASP A 30 -12.43 25.41 -18.11
CA ASP A 30 -13.54 24.79 -18.83
C ASP A 30 -13.29 24.92 -20.34
N LEU A 31 -13.25 23.80 -21.05
CA LEU A 31 -13.11 23.75 -22.49
C LEU A 31 -14.44 23.93 -23.24
N ALA A 32 -15.57 24.02 -22.53
CA ALA A 32 -16.89 24.18 -23.14
C ALA A 32 -16.96 25.41 -24.04
N GLY A 33 -17.32 25.20 -25.30
CA GLY A 33 -17.38 26.24 -26.33
C GLY A 33 -16.05 26.56 -27.02
N CYS A 34 -14.93 25.98 -26.60
CA CYS A 34 -13.69 26.00 -27.37
C CYS A 34 -13.80 25.13 -28.63
N PHE A 35 -12.89 25.30 -29.56
CA PHE A 35 -12.89 24.55 -30.81
C PHE A 35 -11.63 23.72 -30.95
N LEU A 36 -11.76 22.56 -31.58
CA LEU A 36 -10.69 21.69 -32.04
C LEU A 36 -10.73 21.58 -33.55
N THR A 37 -9.57 21.67 -34.18
CA THR A 37 -9.46 21.55 -35.63
C THR A 37 -8.17 20.85 -36.05
N ASP A 38 -8.24 20.12 -37.15
CA ASP A 38 -7.12 19.56 -37.92
C ASP A 38 -6.85 20.31 -39.23
N ASP A 39 -7.60 21.41 -39.46
CA ASP A 39 -7.50 22.23 -40.68
C ASP A 39 -7.21 23.71 -40.30
N PRO A 40 -6.07 24.27 -40.71
CA PRO A 40 -5.75 25.66 -40.43
C PRO A 40 -6.67 26.67 -41.15
N GLN A 41 -7.47 26.22 -42.14
CA GLN A 41 -8.42 27.09 -42.85
C GLN A 41 -9.79 27.11 -42.18
N ASP A 42 -10.13 26.09 -41.40
CA ASP A 42 -11.38 26.01 -40.63
C ASP A 42 -11.13 25.92 -39.14
N LEU A 43 -10.94 27.05 -38.48
CA LEU A 43 -10.68 27.11 -37.03
C LEU A 43 -11.89 26.69 -36.16
N LYS A 44 -13.07 26.57 -36.74
CA LYS A 44 -14.32 26.24 -36.01
C LYS A 44 -14.86 24.85 -36.32
N LYS A 45 -14.02 23.93 -36.77
CA LYS A 45 -14.42 22.62 -37.27
C LYS A 45 -15.20 21.79 -36.26
N TYR A 46 -14.75 21.69 -35.02
CA TYR A 46 -15.44 21.01 -33.94
C TYR A 46 -15.56 21.92 -32.70
N MET A 47 -16.77 22.29 -32.35
CA MET A 47 -17.07 23.02 -31.14
C MET A 47 -17.32 22.03 -29.97
N ILE A 48 -16.56 22.15 -28.90
CA ILE A 48 -16.75 21.34 -27.69
C ILE A 48 -18.09 21.74 -27.06
N PRO A 49 -19.04 20.79 -26.91
CA PRO A 49 -20.38 21.06 -26.40
C PRO A 49 -20.37 21.67 -25.01
N LYS A 50 -21.30 22.58 -24.77
CA LYS A 50 -21.53 23.18 -23.45
C LYS A 50 -22.45 22.29 -22.63
N GLY A 51 -22.20 22.23 -21.31
CA GLY A 51 -23.08 21.54 -20.36
C GLY A 51 -22.58 20.19 -19.88
N ASP A 52 -21.48 19.70 -20.42
CA ASP A 52 -20.79 18.52 -19.86
C ASP A 52 -19.83 18.95 -18.75
N VAL A 53 -19.99 18.39 -17.56
CA VAL A 53 -19.15 18.70 -16.40
C VAL A 53 -17.70 18.23 -16.60
N LEU A 54 -17.48 17.23 -17.43
CA LEU A 54 -16.16 16.66 -17.70
C LEU A 54 -15.28 17.54 -18.60
N THR A 55 -15.83 18.59 -19.23
CA THR A 55 -15.06 19.60 -19.97
C THR A 55 -14.28 20.53 -19.04
N ALA A 56 -14.64 20.57 -17.74
CA ALA A 56 -13.94 21.33 -16.72
C ALA A 56 -12.72 20.54 -16.21
N ILE A 57 -11.55 20.86 -16.71
CA ILE A 57 -10.28 20.20 -16.37
C ILE A 57 -9.68 20.85 -15.13
N LYS A 58 -9.46 20.07 -14.07
CA LYS A 58 -8.78 20.53 -12.86
C LYS A 58 -7.30 20.84 -13.12
N PRO A 59 -6.63 21.60 -12.25
CA PRO A 59 -5.20 21.86 -12.37
C PRO A 59 -4.39 20.57 -12.50
N ARG A 60 -3.45 20.56 -13.44
CA ARG A 60 -2.54 19.43 -13.70
C ARG A 60 -3.25 18.11 -14.03
N GLN A 61 -4.44 18.20 -14.61
CA GLN A 61 -5.14 17.06 -15.16
C GLN A 61 -5.30 17.19 -16.67
N SER A 62 -5.58 16.09 -17.30
CA SER A 62 -5.81 16.01 -18.75
C SER A 62 -7.19 15.45 -19.07
N VAL A 63 -7.63 15.68 -20.28
CA VAL A 63 -8.81 15.08 -20.88
C VAL A 63 -8.45 14.55 -22.28
N VAL A 64 -9.03 13.39 -22.62
CA VAL A 64 -8.78 12.73 -23.91
C VAL A 64 -9.99 12.87 -24.82
N PHE A 65 -9.76 13.30 -26.06
CA PHE A 65 -10.73 13.35 -27.13
C PHE A 65 -10.41 12.28 -28.16
N PHE A 66 -11.41 11.60 -28.66
CA PHE A 66 -11.29 10.56 -29.70
C PHE A 66 -11.63 11.14 -31.05
N ALA A 67 -10.70 11.09 -32.00
CA ALA A 67 -10.87 11.58 -33.35
C ALA A 67 -11.40 10.45 -34.26
N ASP A 68 -12.65 10.06 -34.05
CA ASP A 68 -13.29 8.90 -34.67
C ASP A 68 -14.41 9.24 -35.66
N GLU A 69 -14.65 10.54 -35.93
CA GLU A 69 -15.71 11.03 -36.80
C GLU A 69 -17.13 10.66 -36.31
N MET A 70 -17.30 10.44 -35.00
CA MET A 70 -18.57 9.99 -34.42
C MET A 70 -19.06 10.92 -33.30
N PRO A 71 -19.35 12.19 -33.56
CA PRO A 71 -19.75 13.18 -32.54
C PRO A 71 -21.04 12.79 -31.79
N LEU A 72 -21.87 11.93 -32.37
CA LEU A 72 -23.08 11.41 -31.71
C LEU A 72 -22.79 10.48 -30.52
N ARG A 73 -21.57 10.03 -30.34
CA ARG A 73 -21.18 9.21 -29.19
C ARG A 73 -20.97 9.99 -27.92
N GLY A 74 -20.80 11.29 -28.00
CA GLY A 74 -20.65 12.17 -26.84
C GLY A 74 -19.64 13.29 -27.05
N THR A 75 -19.49 14.13 -26.04
CA THR A 75 -18.67 15.35 -26.02
C THR A 75 -17.21 15.10 -26.41
N PHE A 76 -16.67 13.94 -26.11
CA PHE A 76 -15.25 13.62 -26.34
C PHE A 76 -15.00 12.89 -27.66
N HIS A 77 -16.00 12.75 -28.52
CA HIS A 77 -15.89 12.17 -29.86
C HIS A 77 -15.99 13.28 -30.90
N LEU A 78 -14.90 13.45 -31.65
CA LEU A 78 -14.77 14.52 -32.61
C LEU A 78 -15.54 14.24 -33.92
N ASN A 79 -15.85 15.29 -34.67
CA ASN A 79 -16.49 15.20 -35.98
C ASN A 79 -15.49 15.00 -37.13
N PHE A 80 -14.21 14.83 -36.81
CA PHE A 80 -13.14 14.55 -37.77
C PHE A 80 -12.28 13.38 -37.30
N LYS A 81 -11.53 12.81 -38.24
CA LYS A 81 -10.65 11.67 -37.99
C LYS A 81 -9.19 12.06 -38.27
N LEU A 82 -8.30 11.73 -37.37
CA LEU A 82 -6.86 11.84 -37.65
C LEU A 82 -6.41 10.65 -38.49
N ALA A 83 -5.76 10.92 -39.61
CA ALA A 83 -5.20 9.91 -40.50
C ALA A 83 -3.68 10.08 -40.62
N PRO A 84 -2.90 8.99 -40.59
CA PRO A 84 -1.43 9.05 -40.54
C PRO A 84 -0.78 9.85 -41.68
N ASP A 85 -1.37 9.78 -42.85
CA ASP A 85 -0.76 10.32 -44.07
C ASP A 85 -1.30 11.70 -44.47
N THR A 86 -2.36 12.18 -43.84
CA THR A 86 -3.06 13.40 -44.27
C THR A 86 -3.19 14.45 -43.19
N THR A 87 -3.12 14.09 -41.92
CA THR A 87 -3.28 15.04 -40.82
C THR A 87 -1.92 15.50 -40.32
N HIS A 88 -1.54 16.71 -40.62
CA HIS A 88 -0.27 17.29 -40.18
C HIS A 88 -0.42 18.49 -39.26
N TYR A 89 -1.66 18.88 -38.97
CA TYR A 89 -1.95 20.05 -38.14
C TYR A 89 -3.03 19.71 -37.11
N LEU A 90 -2.93 20.27 -35.94
CA LEU A 90 -3.93 20.21 -34.89
C LEU A 90 -3.88 21.48 -34.06
N ALA A 91 -5.01 22.11 -33.80
CA ALA A 91 -5.09 23.29 -32.95
C ALA A 91 -6.29 23.27 -32.02
N LEU A 92 -6.07 23.88 -30.84
CA LEU A 92 -7.09 24.23 -29.87
C LEU A 92 -7.33 25.74 -29.93
N ILE A 93 -8.58 26.12 -30.20
CA ILE A 93 -8.98 27.51 -30.39
C ILE A 93 -9.93 27.90 -29.25
N SER A 94 -9.80 29.12 -28.79
CA SER A 94 -10.65 29.72 -27.75
C SER A 94 -12.11 29.78 -28.19
N SER A 95 -13.00 29.94 -27.22
CA SER A 95 -14.45 30.08 -27.43
C SER A 95 -14.85 31.31 -28.27
N ASP A 96 -13.94 32.24 -28.51
CA ASP A 96 -14.11 33.36 -29.47
C ASP A 96 -14.02 32.90 -30.93
N GLY A 97 -13.46 31.72 -31.18
CA GLY A 97 -13.29 31.11 -32.48
C GLY A 97 -12.20 31.75 -33.34
N ASN A 98 -11.34 32.61 -32.79
CA ASN A 98 -10.27 33.30 -33.51
C ASN A 98 -8.92 33.16 -32.81
N THR A 99 -8.89 33.05 -31.48
CA THR A 99 -7.64 32.99 -30.72
C THR A 99 -7.17 31.55 -30.60
N ILE A 100 -6.00 31.24 -31.15
CA ILE A 100 -5.33 29.96 -31.03
C ILE A 100 -4.74 29.88 -29.63
N ILE A 101 -5.19 28.90 -28.83
CA ILE A 101 -4.67 28.63 -27.50
C ILE A 101 -3.37 27.83 -27.62
N ASP A 102 -3.41 26.76 -28.39
CA ASP A 102 -2.24 25.90 -28.65
C ASP A 102 -2.37 25.25 -30.02
N GLU A 103 -1.23 25.04 -30.69
CA GLU A 103 -1.20 24.38 -31.99
C GLU A 103 0.02 23.48 -32.10
N VAL A 104 -0.08 22.47 -32.93
CA VAL A 104 1.01 21.55 -33.19
C VAL A 104 0.99 21.08 -34.65
N GLU A 105 2.14 21.13 -35.28
CA GLU A 105 2.40 20.48 -36.57
C GLU A 105 2.98 19.09 -36.33
N MET A 106 2.33 18.09 -36.86
CA MET A 106 2.73 16.69 -36.66
C MET A 106 3.64 16.24 -37.79
N PRO A 107 4.61 15.34 -37.51
CA PRO A 107 5.50 14.80 -38.55
C PRO A 107 4.68 13.97 -39.56
N ALA A 108 5.15 13.94 -40.81
CA ALA A 108 4.50 13.28 -41.94
C ALA A 108 4.34 11.77 -41.74
N SER A 109 5.13 11.13 -40.88
CA SER A 109 4.96 9.74 -40.55
C SER A 109 5.09 9.54 -39.04
N LEU A 110 4.02 9.05 -38.41
CA LEU A 110 4.00 8.64 -37.02
C LEU A 110 3.83 7.14 -36.97
N PRO A 111 4.75 6.35 -36.38
CA PRO A 111 4.61 4.91 -36.30
C PRO A 111 3.35 4.49 -35.54
N ALA A 112 2.80 3.32 -35.86
CA ALA A 112 1.67 2.76 -35.15
C ALA A 112 1.95 2.64 -33.63
N ASN A 113 0.93 2.88 -32.82
CA ASN A 113 1.02 2.87 -31.34
C ASN A 113 2.03 3.86 -30.72
N HIS A 114 2.49 4.84 -31.47
CA HIS A 114 3.30 5.93 -30.95
C HIS A 114 2.46 7.20 -30.81
N SER A 115 2.78 7.99 -29.80
CA SER A 115 2.20 9.32 -29.62
C SER A 115 3.24 10.41 -29.94
N TYR A 116 2.75 11.53 -30.45
CA TYR A 116 3.51 12.75 -30.55
C TYR A 116 3.16 13.59 -29.34
N ALA A 117 4.07 13.68 -28.38
CA ALA A 117 3.82 14.24 -27.06
C ALA A 117 4.84 15.32 -26.69
N ARG A 118 4.46 16.23 -25.81
CA ARG A 118 5.41 17.17 -25.19
C ARG A 118 6.37 16.40 -24.28
N ILE A 119 7.61 16.87 -24.20
CA ILE A 119 8.62 16.27 -23.32
C ILE A 119 8.20 16.42 -21.86
N ASP A 120 7.75 17.62 -21.49
CA ASP A 120 7.26 17.92 -20.16
C ASP A 120 5.83 18.48 -20.22
N ASP A 121 4.99 18.03 -19.28
CA ASP A 121 3.61 18.49 -19.18
C ASP A 121 3.53 19.99 -18.91
N GLY A 122 2.86 20.71 -19.80
CA GLY A 122 2.56 22.12 -19.64
C GLY A 122 3.72 23.09 -19.88
N VAL A 123 4.88 22.62 -20.29
CA VAL A 123 6.00 23.50 -20.66
C VAL A 123 5.83 23.97 -22.10
N ARG A 124 5.60 25.27 -22.28
CA ARG A 124 5.61 25.94 -23.59
C ARG A 124 6.99 26.52 -23.82
N THR A 125 7.83 25.83 -24.56
CA THR A 125 9.12 26.39 -25.01
C THR A 125 8.87 27.27 -26.23
N ALA A 126 9.33 28.50 -26.20
CA ALA A 126 9.29 29.40 -27.35
C ALA A 126 10.21 28.84 -28.43
N GLY A 127 9.62 28.22 -29.47
CA GLY A 127 10.33 27.53 -30.54
C GLY A 127 9.76 26.09 -30.65
N ALA A 128 8.58 25.98 -31.19
CA ALA A 128 7.61 24.92 -31.01
C ALA A 128 8.06 23.47 -31.32
N THR A 129 9.06 23.26 -32.13
CA THR A 129 9.44 21.95 -32.68
C THR A 129 10.26 21.11 -31.68
N GLU A 130 11.03 21.74 -30.79
CA GLU A 130 11.89 21.04 -29.83
C GLU A 130 11.15 20.54 -28.57
N ALA A 131 9.95 21.04 -28.35
CA ALA A 131 9.14 20.64 -27.18
C ALA A 131 8.37 19.33 -27.37
N TRP A 132 8.33 18.79 -28.58
CA TRP A 132 7.57 17.60 -28.94
C TRP A 132 8.49 16.48 -29.40
N HIS A 133 8.13 15.25 -29.05
CA HIS A 133 8.87 14.06 -29.46
C HIS A 133 7.91 12.89 -29.76
N ILE A 134 8.39 11.98 -30.57
CA ILE A 134 7.68 10.71 -30.82
C ILE A 134 8.04 9.75 -29.70
N THR A 135 7.04 9.22 -29.02
CA THR A 135 7.24 8.26 -27.92
C THR A 135 6.37 7.02 -28.11
N GLN A 136 6.94 5.87 -27.78
CA GLN A 136 6.22 4.61 -27.71
C GLN A 136 5.46 4.50 -26.38
N HIS A 137 5.94 5.20 -25.34
CA HIS A 137 5.30 5.23 -24.04
C HIS A 137 4.14 6.22 -24.07
N THR A 138 2.95 5.72 -24.22
CA THR A 138 1.73 6.51 -24.23
C THR A 138 1.10 6.50 -22.85
N THR A 139 0.74 7.67 -22.35
CA THR A 139 0.21 7.87 -20.99
C THR A 139 -1.13 8.61 -21.00
N PRO A 140 -2.17 8.11 -21.71
CA PRO A 140 -3.45 8.81 -21.82
C PRO A 140 -4.09 8.97 -20.44
N GLY A 141 -4.45 10.21 -20.08
CA GLY A 141 -5.02 10.56 -18.78
C GLY A 141 -4.02 10.60 -17.63
N SER A 142 -2.73 10.52 -17.90
CA SER A 142 -1.64 10.55 -16.92
C SER A 142 -0.53 11.50 -17.36
N ASN A 143 0.35 11.89 -16.44
CA ASN A 143 1.50 12.75 -16.77
C ASN A 143 2.46 12.04 -17.74
N ASN A 144 3.10 12.79 -18.63
CA ASN A 144 4.08 12.29 -19.61
C ASN A 144 5.38 11.75 -18.99
N VAL A 145 5.50 11.75 -17.68
CA VAL A 145 6.66 11.20 -16.98
C VAL A 145 6.54 9.69 -16.87
N VAL A 146 7.17 8.99 -17.80
CA VAL A 146 7.28 7.53 -17.73
C VAL A 146 8.42 7.17 -16.78
N LYS A 147 8.11 6.68 -15.62
CA LYS A 147 9.07 6.09 -14.67
C LYS A 147 9.21 4.60 -14.94
N ASP A 148 9.74 4.24 -16.10
CA ASP A 148 10.00 2.84 -16.46
C ASP A 148 11.08 2.19 -15.59
N LYS A 149 11.86 3.02 -14.93
CA LYS A 149 12.92 2.60 -14.05
C LYS A 149 12.67 3.12 -12.65
N ASN A 150 12.60 2.21 -11.71
CA ASN A 150 12.64 2.58 -10.32
C ASN A 150 14.11 2.78 -9.94
N GLU A 151 14.58 4.04 -9.88
CA GLU A 151 15.97 4.37 -9.52
C GLU A 151 16.47 3.62 -8.26
N LYS A 152 15.57 3.27 -7.35
CA LYS A 152 15.92 2.50 -6.16
C LYS A 152 16.23 1.05 -6.49
N ILE A 153 15.52 0.48 -7.46
CA ILE A 153 15.77 -0.90 -7.93
C ILE A 153 17.06 -0.93 -8.72
N ASP A 154 17.27 0.04 -9.62
CA ASP A 154 18.48 0.14 -10.43
C ASP A 154 19.72 0.31 -9.54
N ARG A 155 19.68 1.20 -8.55
CA ARG A 155 20.76 1.37 -7.56
C ARG A 155 20.99 0.11 -6.71
N LEU A 156 19.91 -0.59 -6.37
CA LEU A 156 20.02 -1.85 -5.64
C LEU A 156 20.65 -2.96 -6.50
N GLN A 157 20.24 -3.04 -7.75
CA GLN A 157 20.76 -4.02 -8.71
C GLN A 157 22.21 -3.74 -9.08
N GLU A 158 22.61 -2.46 -9.14
CA GLU A 158 24.00 -2.05 -9.36
C GLU A 158 24.88 -2.34 -8.13
N ALA A 159 24.35 -2.12 -6.92
CA ALA A 159 25.06 -2.37 -5.67
C ALA A 159 25.14 -3.86 -5.28
N ASP A 160 24.12 -4.65 -5.64
CA ASP A 160 24.01 -6.05 -5.30
C ASP A 160 23.38 -6.88 -6.44
N PRO A 161 24.11 -7.11 -7.55
CA PRO A 161 23.58 -7.80 -8.72
C PRO A 161 23.19 -9.26 -8.43
N ASN A 162 23.72 -9.86 -7.37
CA ASN A 162 23.49 -11.26 -7.00
C ASN A 162 22.63 -11.45 -5.74
N GLY A 163 22.18 -10.39 -5.09
CA GLY A 163 21.41 -10.46 -3.85
C GLY A 163 22.22 -10.88 -2.60
N PHE A 164 23.56 -10.92 -2.71
CA PHE A 164 24.44 -11.41 -1.64
C PHE A 164 24.45 -10.48 -0.42
N VAL A 165 24.48 -9.17 -0.66
CA VAL A 165 24.48 -8.16 0.40
C VAL A 165 23.16 -8.17 1.14
N MET A 166 22.05 -8.34 0.43
CA MET A 166 20.71 -8.48 1.03
C MET A 166 20.62 -9.71 1.94
N THR A 167 21.12 -10.85 1.48
CA THR A 167 21.08 -12.09 2.28
C THR A 167 21.95 -12.00 3.52
N ILE A 168 23.16 -11.45 3.41
CA ILE A 168 24.06 -11.25 4.56
C ILE A 168 23.47 -10.27 5.57
N THR A 169 22.90 -9.15 5.13
CA THR A 169 22.29 -8.18 6.02
C THR A 169 21.09 -8.76 6.75
N ALA A 170 20.21 -9.50 6.06
CA ALA A 170 19.09 -10.19 6.69
C ALA A 170 19.55 -11.18 7.76
N MET A 171 20.60 -11.97 7.44
CA MET A 171 21.17 -12.94 8.36
C MET A 171 21.81 -12.26 9.59
N LEU A 172 22.54 -11.17 9.39
CA LEU A 172 23.12 -10.36 10.47
C LEU A 172 22.07 -9.78 11.41
N VAL A 173 20.95 -9.29 10.88
CA VAL A 173 19.83 -8.77 11.70
C VAL A 173 19.26 -9.86 12.60
N VAL A 174 19.05 -11.07 12.07
CA VAL A 174 18.54 -12.20 12.86
C VAL A 174 19.54 -12.63 13.92
N PHE A 175 20.82 -12.80 13.57
CA PHE A 175 21.87 -13.17 14.53
C PHE A 175 22.08 -12.10 15.60
N SER A 176 22.04 -10.82 15.25
CA SER A 176 22.14 -9.74 16.23
C SER A 176 20.97 -9.76 17.22
N GLY A 177 19.75 -10.02 16.74
CA GLY A 177 18.57 -10.20 17.60
C GLY A 177 18.70 -11.36 18.58
N LEU A 178 19.19 -12.52 18.10
CA LEU A 178 19.44 -13.68 18.95
C LEU A 178 20.57 -13.40 19.97
N LEU A 179 21.62 -12.70 19.56
CA LEU A 179 22.71 -12.33 20.46
C LEU A 179 22.25 -11.39 21.57
N ILE A 180 21.42 -10.40 21.23
CA ILE A 180 20.82 -9.48 22.22
C ILE A 180 19.95 -10.27 23.23
N LEU A 181 19.11 -11.18 22.74
CA LEU A 181 18.30 -12.07 23.58
C LEU A 181 19.18 -12.93 24.49
N PHE A 182 20.22 -13.54 23.96
CA PHE A 182 21.16 -14.34 24.75
C PHE A 182 21.82 -13.50 25.85
N LEU A 183 22.29 -12.30 25.52
CA LEU A 183 22.88 -11.38 26.52
C LEU A 183 21.87 -10.98 27.58
N ALA A 184 20.62 -10.69 27.20
CA ALA A 184 19.54 -10.37 28.12
C ALA A 184 19.28 -11.52 29.10
N TYR A 185 19.13 -12.76 28.60
CA TYR A 185 18.95 -13.95 29.47
C TYR A 185 20.14 -14.20 30.36
N LYS A 186 21.36 -14.04 29.86
CA LYS A 186 22.57 -14.15 30.67
C LYS A 186 22.62 -13.12 31.79
N LEU A 187 22.22 -11.90 31.49
CA LEU A 187 22.17 -10.80 32.47
C LEU A 187 21.11 -11.08 33.55
N VAL A 188 19.91 -11.53 33.15
CA VAL A 188 18.85 -11.95 34.10
C VAL A 188 19.34 -13.11 34.97
N GLY A 189 20.01 -14.11 34.39
CA GLY A 189 20.59 -15.22 35.14
C GLY A 189 21.62 -14.78 36.19
N ILE A 190 22.52 -13.85 35.83
CA ILE A 190 23.51 -13.30 36.75
C ILE A 190 22.85 -12.51 37.89
N VAL A 191 21.81 -11.73 37.55
CA VAL A 191 21.06 -10.96 38.56
C VAL A 191 20.30 -11.89 39.50
N ALA A 192 19.66 -12.94 38.97
CA ALA A 192 18.94 -13.93 39.76
C ALA A 192 19.87 -14.67 40.73
N MET A 193 21.02 -15.16 40.26
CA MET A 193 22.04 -15.81 41.13
C MET A 193 22.59 -14.85 42.21
N ARG A 194 22.78 -13.57 41.91
CA ARG A 194 23.20 -12.59 42.90
C ARG A 194 22.12 -12.31 43.95
N LEU A 195 20.86 -12.33 43.57
CA LEU A 195 19.75 -12.14 44.50
C LEU A 195 19.53 -13.38 45.38
N GLU A 196 19.68 -14.61 44.85
CA GLU A 196 19.60 -15.85 45.61
C GLU A 196 20.77 -15.97 46.60
N GLY A 197 22.00 -15.74 46.20
CA GLY A 197 23.15 -15.71 47.11
C GLY A 197 23.04 -14.64 48.21
N ARG A 198 22.28 -13.57 47.96
CA ARG A 198 21.99 -12.54 48.97
C ARG A 198 20.91 -13.02 49.95
N LYS A 199 19.95 -13.81 49.53
CA LYS A 199 18.91 -14.45 50.37
C LYS A 199 19.54 -15.52 51.25
N GLU A 200 20.40 -16.39 50.75
CA GLU A 200 21.09 -17.42 51.51
C GLU A 200 21.98 -16.82 52.57
N ASN A 201 22.71 -15.75 52.27
CA ASN A 201 23.50 -15.05 53.25
C ASN A 201 22.68 -14.34 54.34
N LEU A 202 21.47 -13.90 53.99
CA LEU A 202 20.53 -13.35 54.99
C LEU A 202 19.92 -14.47 55.87
N HIS A 203 19.57 -15.58 55.25
CA HIS A 203 19.00 -16.77 55.97
C HIS A 203 20.04 -17.41 56.90
N SER A 204 21.31 -17.52 56.46
CA SER A 204 22.39 -18.05 57.28
C SER A 204 22.77 -17.09 58.44
N ARG A 205 22.64 -15.76 58.26
CA ARG A 205 22.80 -14.80 59.35
C ARG A 205 21.68 -14.85 60.38
N LEU A 206 20.42 -14.97 59.93
CA LEU A 206 19.26 -15.14 60.78
C LEU A 206 19.30 -16.47 61.55
N HIS A 207 19.76 -17.57 60.90
CA HIS A 207 19.93 -18.85 61.55
C HIS A 207 21.08 -18.85 62.57
N LYS A 208 22.15 -18.08 62.34
CA LYS A 208 23.26 -17.95 63.27
C LYS A 208 22.88 -17.13 64.49
N GLU A 209 22.06 -16.09 64.32
CA GLU A 209 21.51 -15.30 65.41
C GLU A 209 20.47 -16.04 66.24
N SER A 210 19.70 -16.95 65.62
CA SER A 210 18.76 -17.82 66.32
C SER A 210 19.43 -18.94 67.08
N THR A 211 20.65 -19.35 66.67
CA THR A 211 21.39 -20.45 67.33
C THR A 211 22.20 -19.95 68.54
N GLU A 212 22.50 -18.67 68.63
CA GLU A 212 23.22 -18.08 69.77
C GLU A 212 22.27 -17.72 70.94
N SER A 213 20.94 -17.66 70.70
CA SER A 213 19.94 -17.35 71.75
C SER A 213 19.21 -18.58 72.31
N ALA A 214 19.50 -19.76 71.79
CA ALA A 214 18.84 -21.00 72.22
C ALA A 214 19.84 -22.01 72.80
N SER A 215 20.59 -21.57 73.79
CA SER A 215 21.26 -22.50 74.73
C SER A 215 20.38 -22.65 75.98
N THR A 216 19.22 -23.27 75.85
CA THR A 216 18.49 -23.80 77.00
C THR A 216 17.91 -25.13 76.55
N THR A 217 18.57 -26.18 77.00
CA THR A 217 18.08 -27.53 77.26
C THR A 217 16.75 -27.90 76.53
N GLU A 218 16.83 -28.31 75.29
CA GLU A 218 15.77 -29.13 74.73
C GLU A 218 16.35 -30.51 74.47
N ASP A 219 15.80 -31.49 75.14
CA ASP A 219 16.13 -32.91 74.95
C ASP A 219 16.00 -33.30 73.48
N PRO A 220 17.05 -33.91 72.91
CA PRO A 220 16.98 -34.36 71.49
C PRO A 220 15.80 -35.32 71.23
N LEU A 221 15.25 -35.91 72.25
CA LEU A 221 14.06 -36.73 72.22
C LEU A 221 12.80 -35.96 71.86
N VAL A 222 12.69 -34.68 72.26
CA VAL A 222 11.52 -33.84 71.93
C VAL A 222 11.56 -33.43 70.43
N ALA A 223 12.70 -33.11 69.91
CA ALA A 223 12.86 -32.80 68.52
C ALA A 223 12.54 -34.00 67.59
N VAL A 224 12.96 -35.19 68.01
CA VAL A 224 12.63 -36.44 67.32
C VAL A 224 11.12 -36.77 67.42
N ALA A 225 10.51 -36.52 68.59
CA ALA A 225 9.09 -36.71 68.75
C ALA A 225 8.23 -35.80 67.89
N ILE A 226 8.62 -34.50 67.77
CA ILE A 226 7.95 -33.53 66.91
C ILE A 226 8.12 -33.89 65.43
N SER A 227 9.31 -34.31 64.99
CA SER A 227 9.51 -34.75 63.61
C SER A 227 8.79 -36.00 63.26
N LEU A 228 8.71 -36.97 64.19
CA LEU A 228 7.92 -38.20 64.01
C LEU A 228 6.40 -37.92 63.97
N ALA A 229 5.93 -37.01 64.83
CA ALA A 229 4.51 -36.60 64.80
C ALA A 229 4.15 -35.88 63.49
N LEU A 230 5.02 -35.03 62.97
CA LEU A 230 4.82 -34.36 61.70
C LEU A 230 4.84 -35.34 60.51
N THR A 231 5.70 -36.35 60.54
CA THR A 231 5.74 -37.37 59.47
C THR A 231 4.54 -38.29 59.53
N THR A 232 4.06 -38.68 60.73
CA THR A 232 2.83 -39.48 60.86
C THR A 232 1.59 -38.69 60.48
N GLU A 233 1.50 -37.42 60.79
CA GLU A 233 0.41 -36.55 60.31
C GLU A 233 0.44 -36.41 58.77
N LEU A 234 1.60 -36.28 58.18
CA LEU A 234 1.75 -36.23 56.72
C LEU A 234 1.43 -37.57 56.03
N GLU A 235 1.75 -38.68 56.66
CA GLU A 235 1.41 -40.04 56.16
C GLU A 235 -0.03 -40.43 56.44
N MET A 236 -0.63 -40.02 57.56
CA MET A 236 -2.03 -40.26 57.90
C MET A 236 -3.00 -39.24 57.25
N GLY A 237 -2.50 -38.16 56.72
CA GLY A 237 -3.29 -37.21 55.95
C GLY A 237 -3.75 -37.71 54.57
N GLY A 238 -3.47 -38.98 54.25
CA GLY A 238 -4.06 -39.74 53.13
C GLY A 238 -5.46 -40.26 53.36
N GLY A 239 -6.14 -39.82 54.40
CA GLY A 239 -7.52 -40.16 54.66
C GLY A 239 -8.46 -39.41 53.74
N GLU A 240 -9.24 -40.20 52.99
CA GLU A 240 -10.32 -39.76 52.12
C GLU A 240 -11.23 -38.73 52.79
N ALA A 241 -11.01 -37.49 52.53
CA ALA A 241 -12.07 -36.52 52.62
C ALA A 241 -12.82 -36.57 51.27
N PRO A 242 -14.16 -36.79 51.25
CA PRO A 242 -14.94 -36.72 50.02
C PRO A 242 -15.02 -35.26 49.59
N GLY A 243 -13.94 -34.78 49.05
CA GLY A 243 -13.85 -33.46 48.45
C GLY A 243 -14.60 -33.48 47.13
N ARG A 244 -15.82 -33.00 47.14
CA ARG A 244 -16.54 -32.63 45.95
C ARG A 244 -15.67 -31.58 45.22
N LEU A 245 -14.96 -32.02 44.20
CA LEU A 245 -14.20 -31.12 43.32
C LEU A 245 -15.21 -30.29 42.51
N THR A 246 -15.55 -29.12 42.99
CA THR A 246 -16.42 -28.21 42.27
C THR A 246 -15.54 -27.43 41.31
N ILE A 247 -15.43 -27.92 40.06
CA ILE A 247 -14.80 -27.14 38.98
C ILE A 247 -15.74 -25.98 38.66
N ARG A 248 -15.45 -24.80 39.16
CA ARG A 248 -16.10 -23.56 38.69
C ARG A 248 -15.46 -23.19 37.38
N PRO A 249 -16.20 -23.21 36.25
CA PRO A 249 -15.67 -22.68 34.98
C PRO A 249 -15.38 -21.21 35.22
N ARG A 250 -14.10 -20.82 35.07
CA ARG A 250 -13.69 -19.44 35.07
C ARG A 250 -14.23 -18.81 33.80
N THR A 251 -15.25 -17.97 33.89
CA THR A 251 -15.70 -17.13 32.80
C THR A 251 -14.54 -16.18 32.47
N LEU A 252 -13.84 -16.49 31.39
CA LEU A 252 -12.85 -15.59 30.86
C LEU A 252 -13.54 -14.28 30.42
N PRO A 253 -12.97 -13.11 30.72
CA PRO A 253 -13.55 -11.87 30.25
C PRO A 253 -13.67 -11.90 28.73
N TYR A 254 -14.82 -11.48 28.23
CA TYR A 254 -15.13 -11.36 26.81
C TYR A 254 -14.02 -10.61 26.08
N THR A 255 -13.40 -11.27 25.12
CA THR A 255 -12.47 -10.61 24.19
C THR A 255 -13.07 -10.66 22.78
N PRO A 256 -12.88 -9.64 21.95
CA PRO A 256 -13.41 -9.61 20.56
C PRO A 256 -13.00 -10.81 19.70
N TRP A 257 -12.02 -11.59 20.13
CA TRP A 257 -11.50 -12.77 19.43
C TRP A 257 -12.18 -14.08 19.82
N SER A 258 -12.91 -14.12 20.95
CA SER A 258 -13.61 -15.34 21.42
C SER A 258 -14.89 -15.64 20.63
N ASP A 259 -15.41 -14.67 19.89
CA ASP A 259 -16.68 -14.78 19.13
C ASP A 259 -16.49 -15.28 17.68
N LYS A 260 -15.24 -15.38 17.23
CA LYS A 260 -14.93 -15.75 15.83
C LYS A 260 -15.35 -17.19 15.47
N SER A 261 -15.44 -18.07 16.46
CA SER A 261 -15.88 -19.45 16.25
C SER A 261 -17.39 -19.60 16.07
N GLN A 262 -18.18 -18.64 16.56
CA GLN A 262 -19.64 -18.64 16.38
C GLN A 262 -20.06 -18.01 15.05
N MET A 263 -19.31 -17.03 14.53
CA MET A 263 -19.58 -16.41 13.23
C MET A 263 -19.24 -17.32 12.04
N MET A 264 -18.46 -18.37 12.23
CA MET A 264 -18.08 -19.30 11.16
C MET A 264 -18.99 -20.52 11.00
N ARG A 265 -20.10 -20.60 11.72
CA ARG A 265 -21.09 -21.66 11.48
C ARG A 265 -22.03 -21.21 10.37
N PRO A 266 -22.04 -21.87 9.18
CA PRO A 266 -23.04 -21.60 8.17
C PRO A 266 -24.41 -22.03 8.72
N THR A 267 -25.29 -21.06 8.94
CA THR A 267 -26.69 -21.33 9.23
C THR A 267 -27.36 -21.79 7.93
N VAL A 268 -27.38 -23.09 7.70
CA VAL A 268 -28.24 -23.68 6.68
C VAL A 268 -29.67 -23.69 7.24
N ALA A 269 -30.40 -22.63 6.94
CA ALA A 269 -31.83 -22.59 7.16
C ALA A 269 -32.52 -23.39 6.03
N CYS A 270 -32.72 -24.66 6.27
CA CYS A 270 -33.58 -25.48 5.42
C CYS A 270 -35.04 -25.12 5.73
N ARG A 271 -35.65 -24.25 4.93
CA ARG A 271 -37.06 -23.93 4.99
C ARG A 271 -37.82 -25.04 4.24
N GLN A 272 -38.35 -26.00 4.99
CA GLN A 272 -39.30 -26.97 4.43
C GLN A 272 -40.62 -26.27 4.16
N LEU A 273 -40.95 -26.12 2.88
CA LEU A 273 -42.31 -25.82 2.41
C LEU A 273 -43.20 -27.05 2.64
N LYS A 274 -44.13 -26.93 3.56
CA LYS A 274 -45.27 -27.83 3.66
C LYS A 274 -46.31 -27.43 2.62
N LYS A 275 -46.73 -28.44 1.86
CA LYS A 275 -47.92 -28.41 0.98
C LYS A 275 -49.19 -28.15 1.79
#